data_182a78d9c816c5c33ed05b8e1af6cc1f
#
_entry.id   182a78d9c816c5c33ed05b8e1af6cc1f
#
_cell.length_a   1.000
_cell.length_b   1.000
_cell.length_c   1.000
_cell.angle_alpha   90.00
_cell.angle_beta   90.00
_cell.angle_gamma   90.00
#
_symmetry.space_group_name_H-M   'P 1'
#
loop_
_entity.id
_entity.type
_entity.pdbx_description
1 polymer ?
#
loop_
_entity_poly.entity_id
_entity_poly.type
_entity_poly.pdbx_seq_one_letter_code
_entity_poly.pdbx_strand_id
1 'polypeptide(L)'
;MKYKVINFLLIIFLSINVVSSEIPPYSAKYNFESEEISISGIREFYKTENGFEMRFKASNLFASLFFLSKFEIKNSEVISDSYEIKIRPKFLDRDQYLNFDYETMEVRSEGINKWVASLKDDLVYDPLNVQIMIRTNVKHGLKNFKINIVDMEEGGSKSYEFN
;
A
#
# COMPACT_ATOMS: atom_id res chain seq x y z
N MET A 1 38.61 -37.93 46.49
CA MET A 1 37.91 -37.97 45.19
C MET A 1 37.10 -36.69 45.04
N LYS A 2 37.51 -35.81 44.13
CA LYS A 2 36.81 -34.52 43.85
C LYS A 2 35.97 -34.70 42.60
N TYR A 3 34.63 -34.68 42.76
CA TYR A 3 33.72 -34.72 41.62
C TYR A 3 33.62 -33.31 41.03
N LYS A 4 34.15 -33.16 39.84
CA LYS A 4 33.91 -31.98 39.03
C LYS A 4 32.51 -32.06 38.46
N VAL A 5 31.58 -31.25 38.97
CA VAL A 5 30.29 -31.02 38.37
C VAL A 5 30.51 -30.15 37.12
N ILE A 6 30.44 -30.76 35.96
CA ILE A 6 30.42 -30.06 34.69
C ILE A 6 28.99 -29.52 34.52
N ASN A 7 28.79 -28.25 34.79
CA ASN A 7 27.58 -27.55 34.40
C ASN A 7 27.54 -27.47 32.88
N PHE A 8 26.83 -28.40 32.26
CA PHE A 8 26.46 -28.33 30.86
C PHE A 8 25.34 -27.31 30.72
N LEU A 9 25.74 -26.05 30.46
CA LEU A 9 24.80 -24.97 30.17
C LEU A 9 24.22 -25.26 28.78
N LEU A 10 23.05 -25.95 28.79
CA LEU A 10 22.27 -26.18 27.57
C LEU A 10 21.69 -24.83 27.13
N ILE A 11 22.43 -24.10 26.30
CA ILE A 11 21.91 -22.93 25.59
C ILE A 11 20.90 -23.45 24.57
N ILE A 12 19.65 -23.53 24.99
CA ILE A 12 18.53 -23.69 24.09
C ILE A 12 18.46 -22.40 23.27
N PHE A 13 19.04 -22.43 22.08
CA PHE A 13 18.72 -21.47 21.04
C PHE A 13 17.24 -21.69 20.69
N LEU A 14 16.37 -21.00 21.40
CA LEU A 14 15.02 -20.75 20.94
C LEU A 14 15.18 -19.94 19.65
N SER A 15 15.21 -20.63 18.53
CA SER A 15 14.99 -20.04 17.22
C SER A 15 13.61 -19.43 17.26
N ILE A 16 13.51 -18.16 17.68
CA ILE A 16 12.31 -17.37 17.50
C ILE A 16 12.19 -17.26 15.99
N ASN A 17 11.37 -18.13 15.41
CA ASN A 17 10.88 -17.92 14.06
C ASN A 17 10.09 -16.63 14.16
N VAL A 18 10.73 -15.49 13.85
CA VAL A 18 10.04 -14.27 13.53
C VAL A 18 9.23 -14.60 12.29
N VAL A 19 7.99 -15.01 12.52
CA VAL A 19 7.04 -15.15 11.43
C VAL A 19 6.92 -13.75 10.86
N SER A 20 7.62 -13.54 9.74
CA SER A 20 7.50 -12.31 8.98
C SER A 20 6.02 -12.09 8.74
N SER A 21 5.51 -11.00 9.29
CA SER A 21 4.10 -10.63 9.11
C SER A 21 3.83 -10.09 7.70
N GLU A 22 4.80 -10.22 6.81
CA GLU A 22 4.69 -9.76 5.44
C GLU A 22 3.48 -10.38 4.74
N ILE A 23 2.74 -9.55 4.05
CA ILE A 23 1.69 -10.00 3.14
C ILE A 23 2.41 -10.61 1.93
N PRO A 24 2.17 -11.89 1.59
CA PRO A 24 2.83 -12.52 0.46
C PRO A 24 2.37 -11.87 -0.85
N PRO A 25 3.21 -11.86 -1.88
CA PRO A 25 2.81 -11.46 -3.23
C PRO A 25 1.58 -12.24 -3.69
N TYR A 26 0.67 -11.55 -4.38
CA TYR A 26 -0.57 -12.16 -4.87
C TYR A 26 -1.05 -11.51 -6.16
N SER A 27 -1.88 -12.27 -6.89
CA SER A 27 -2.73 -11.78 -7.98
C SER A 27 -4.17 -12.14 -7.68
N ALA A 28 -5.08 -11.19 -7.86
CA ALA A 28 -6.50 -11.37 -7.61
C ALA A 28 -7.33 -10.79 -8.76
N LYS A 29 -8.31 -11.55 -9.22
CA LYS A 29 -9.27 -11.11 -10.23
C LYS A 29 -10.51 -10.55 -9.57
N TYR A 30 -10.99 -9.43 -10.05
CA TYR A 30 -12.20 -8.74 -9.62
C TYR A 30 -13.15 -8.61 -10.79
N ASN A 31 -14.43 -8.90 -10.57
CA ASN A 31 -15.49 -8.62 -11.48
C ASN A 31 -16.43 -7.62 -10.81
N PHE A 32 -16.71 -6.53 -11.49
CA PHE A 32 -17.69 -5.53 -11.10
C PHE A 32 -18.84 -5.61 -12.06
N GLU A 33 -20.02 -5.81 -11.53
CA GLU A 33 -21.26 -5.82 -12.30
C GLU A 33 -22.24 -4.83 -11.67
N SER A 34 -22.80 -3.99 -12.49
CA SER A 34 -23.95 -3.14 -12.18
C SER A 34 -24.90 -3.19 -13.36
N GLU A 35 -26.08 -2.57 -13.24
CA GLU A 35 -27.05 -2.49 -14.34
C GLU A 35 -26.47 -1.80 -15.58
N GLU A 36 -25.48 -0.91 -15.40
CA GLU A 36 -24.91 -0.10 -16.47
C GLU A 36 -23.54 -0.58 -16.94
N ILE A 37 -22.75 -1.22 -16.07
CA ILE A 37 -21.33 -1.51 -16.33
C ILE A 37 -20.96 -2.90 -15.85
N SER A 38 -20.35 -3.67 -16.74
CA SER A 38 -19.58 -4.87 -16.39
C SER A 38 -18.12 -4.64 -16.73
N ILE A 39 -17.23 -4.78 -15.75
CA ILE A 39 -15.78 -4.63 -15.92
C ILE A 39 -15.04 -5.67 -15.10
N SER A 40 -14.05 -6.31 -15.70
CA SER A 40 -13.13 -7.21 -15.00
C SER A 40 -11.78 -6.55 -14.82
N GLY A 41 -11.20 -6.73 -13.65
CA GLY A 41 -9.88 -6.21 -13.32
C GLY A 41 -8.99 -7.23 -12.63
N ILE A 42 -7.70 -6.99 -12.69
CA ILE A 42 -6.68 -7.78 -12.01
C ILE A 42 -5.91 -6.85 -11.09
N ARG A 43 -5.77 -7.25 -9.83
CA ARG A 43 -4.89 -6.61 -8.87
C ARG A 43 -3.72 -7.52 -8.60
N GLU A 44 -2.51 -6.97 -8.68
CA GLU A 44 -1.26 -7.65 -8.44
C GLU A 44 -0.49 -6.91 -7.34
N PHE A 45 0.05 -7.63 -6.39
CA PHE A 45 0.99 -7.14 -5.39
C PHE A 45 2.25 -7.99 -5.45
N TYR A 46 3.41 -7.35 -5.56
CA TYR A 46 4.69 -8.03 -5.65
C TYR A 46 5.85 -7.20 -5.10
N LYS A 47 6.92 -7.89 -4.74
CA LYS A 47 8.18 -7.29 -4.32
C LYS A 47 9.03 -6.92 -5.52
N THR A 48 9.69 -5.77 -5.46
CA THR A 48 10.68 -5.31 -6.44
C THR A 48 12.05 -5.19 -5.78
N GLU A 49 13.07 -4.79 -6.53
CA GLU A 49 14.40 -4.53 -5.97
C GLU A 49 14.40 -3.36 -4.97
N ASN A 50 13.54 -2.37 -5.18
CA ASN A 50 13.49 -1.13 -4.41
C ASN A 50 12.23 -1.00 -3.50
N GLY A 51 11.57 -2.12 -3.17
CA GLY A 51 10.38 -2.09 -2.33
C GLY A 51 9.26 -2.98 -2.84
N PHE A 52 8.06 -2.41 -2.95
CA PHE A 52 6.86 -3.13 -3.37
C PHE A 52 6.08 -2.33 -4.41
N GLU A 53 5.38 -3.05 -5.25
CA GLU A 53 4.40 -2.48 -6.18
C GLU A 53 3.04 -3.14 -6.01
N MET A 54 1.99 -2.33 -6.08
CA MET A 54 0.63 -2.80 -6.26
C MET A 54 0.06 -2.19 -7.54
N ARG A 55 -0.45 -3.05 -8.41
CA ARG A 55 -1.08 -2.66 -9.68
C ARG A 55 -2.53 -3.08 -9.69
N PHE A 56 -3.36 -2.25 -10.30
CA PHE A 56 -4.71 -2.62 -10.69
C PHE A 56 -4.93 -2.27 -12.16
N LYS A 57 -5.38 -3.25 -12.92
CA LYS A 57 -5.73 -3.09 -14.33
C LYS A 57 -7.14 -3.59 -14.55
N ALA A 58 -7.96 -2.78 -15.16
CA ALA A 58 -9.29 -3.18 -15.59
C ALA A 58 -9.60 -2.58 -16.95
N SER A 59 -10.35 -3.29 -17.80
CA SER A 59 -10.74 -2.77 -19.08
C SER A 59 -12.03 -3.40 -19.58
N ASN A 60 -12.76 -2.64 -20.39
CA ASN A 60 -13.87 -3.10 -21.21
C ASN A 60 -13.81 -2.43 -22.60
N LEU A 61 -14.88 -2.54 -23.38
CA LEU A 61 -14.93 -1.94 -24.72
C LEU A 61 -14.84 -0.41 -24.73
N PHE A 62 -15.12 0.25 -23.61
CA PHE A 62 -15.28 1.71 -23.51
C PHE A 62 -14.17 2.40 -22.76
N ALA A 63 -13.52 1.71 -21.81
CA ALA A 63 -12.51 2.30 -20.95
C ALA A 63 -11.44 1.29 -20.54
N SER A 64 -10.25 1.82 -20.23
CA SER A 64 -9.22 1.10 -19.52
C SER A 64 -8.78 1.90 -18.30
N LEU A 65 -8.55 1.19 -17.19
CA LEU A 65 -8.07 1.72 -15.92
C LEU A 65 -6.71 1.08 -15.63
N PHE A 66 -5.72 1.89 -15.30
CA PHE A 66 -4.44 1.44 -14.80
C PHE A 66 -4.06 2.27 -13.59
N PHE A 67 -3.87 1.60 -12.46
CA PHE A 67 -3.41 2.20 -11.22
C PHE A 67 -2.15 1.49 -10.78
N LEU A 68 -1.13 2.24 -10.39
CA LEU A 68 0.15 1.73 -9.90
C LEU A 68 0.56 2.49 -8.65
N SER A 69 0.74 1.77 -7.56
CA SER A 69 1.33 2.27 -6.32
C SER A 69 2.71 1.67 -6.13
N LYS A 70 3.70 2.51 -5.83
CA LYS A 70 5.04 2.10 -5.39
C LYS A 70 5.24 2.55 -3.96
N PHE A 71 5.84 1.70 -3.14
CA PHE A 71 6.02 1.95 -1.72
C PHE A 71 7.06 1.02 -1.10
N GLU A 72 7.53 1.38 0.07
CA GLU A 72 8.32 0.50 0.93
C GLU A 72 7.48 0.01 2.13
N ILE A 73 7.94 -1.06 2.75
CA ILE A 73 7.41 -1.51 4.05
C ILE A 73 8.58 -1.49 5.04
N LYS A 74 8.51 -0.61 6.03
CA LYS A 74 9.51 -0.45 7.09
C LYS A 74 8.82 -0.56 8.44
N ASN A 75 9.30 -1.45 9.32
CA ASN A 75 8.73 -1.64 10.66
C ASN A 75 7.21 -1.90 10.68
N SER A 76 6.70 -2.64 9.70
CA SER A 76 5.27 -2.91 9.48
C SER A 76 4.45 -1.68 9.04
N GLU A 77 5.08 -0.57 8.71
CA GLU A 77 4.45 0.62 8.14
C GLU A 77 4.70 0.70 6.64
N VAL A 78 3.68 1.12 5.90
CA VAL A 78 3.76 1.39 4.47
C VAL A 78 4.20 2.83 4.26
N ILE A 79 5.28 3.01 3.52
CA ILE A 79 5.83 4.32 3.16
C ILE A 79 5.57 4.51 1.66
N SER A 80 4.62 5.36 1.32
CA SER A 80 4.26 5.65 -0.06
C SER A 80 5.42 6.33 -0.79
N ASP A 81 5.74 5.91 -2.01
CA ASP A 81 6.74 6.54 -2.87
C ASP A 81 6.04 7.29 -4.01
N SER A 82 5.25 6.59 -4.80
CA SER A 82 4.52 7.19 -5.90
C SER A 82 3.21 6.46 -6.21
N TYR A 83 2.27 7.20 -6.79
CA TYR A 83 0.99 6.66 -7.23
C TYR A 83 0.63 7.21 -8.61
N GLU A 84 0.33 6.32 -9.53
CA GLU A 84 -0.04 6.65 -10.91
C GLU A 84 -1.45 6.17 -11.22
N ILE A 85 -2.25 7.05 -11.80
CA ILE A 85 -3.56 6.76 -12.37
C ILE A 85 -3.50 7.05 -13.86
N LYS A 86 -3.96 6.09 -14.67
CA LYS A 86 -4.25 6.26 -16.09
C LYS A 86 -5.67 5.78 -16.37
N ILE A 87 -6.54 6.68 -16.75
CA ILE A 87 -7.92 6.38 -17.13
C ILE A 87 -8.08 6.80 -18.58
N ARG A 88 -8.38 5.84 -19.44
CA ARG A 88 -8.56 6.00 -20.88
C ARG A 88 -9.99 5.68 -21.26
N PRO A 89 -10.97 6.56 -21.03
CA PRO A 89 -12.25 6.45 -21.71
C PRO A 89 -12.02 6.72 -23.20
N LYS A 90 -12.87 6.23 -24.04
CA LYS A 90 -12.72 6.26 -25.51
C LYS A 90 -12.40 7.65 -26.10
N PHE A 91 -12.61 8.75 -25.32
CA PHE A 91 -12.52 10.12 -25.81
C PHE A 91 -11.72 11.09 -24.90
N LEU A 92 -11.23 10.64 -23.73
CA LEU A 92 -10.55 11.51 -22.76
C LEU A 92 -9.47 10.74 -21.99
N ASP A 93 -8.27 11.26 -22.04
CA ASP A 93 -7.18 10.80 -21.18
C ASP A 93 -7.25 11.53 -19.84
N ARG A 94 -7.24 10.77 -18.74
CA ARG A 94 -7.22 11.29 -17.38
C ARG A 94 -6.07 10.64 -16.63
N ASP A 95 -4.91 11.25 -16.74
CA ASP A 95 -3.72 10.81 -16.04
C ASP A 95 -3.48 11.69 -14.84
N GLN A 96 -3.09 11.06 -13.74
CA GLN A 96 -2.62 11.74 -12.54
C GLN A 96 -1.46 10.96 -11.94
N TYR A 97 -0.46 11.68 -11.48
CA TYR A 97 0.72 11.13 -10.86
C TYR A 97 0.97 11.83 -9.53
N LEU A 98 1.20 11.06 -8.47
CA LEU A 98 1.61 11.56 -7.16
C LEU A 98 3.04 11.13 -6.87
N ASN A 99 3.81 12.04 -6.30
CA ASN A 99 5.12 11.77 -5.71
C ASN A 99 5.08 12.16 -4.23
N PHE A 100 5.54 11.27 -3.36
CA PHE A 100 5.62 11.48 -1.91
C PHE A 100 7.08 11.74 -1.55
N ASP A 101 7.38 12.95 -1.12
CA ASP A 101 8.72 13.37 -0.70
C ASP A 101 8.75 13.57 0.81
N TYR A 102 9.32 12.61 1.52
CA TYR A 102 9.47 12.66 2.99
C TYR A 102 10.68 13.48 3.46
N GLU A 103 11.55 13.91 2.55
CA GLU A 103 12.63 14.85 2.90
C GLU A 103 12.10 16.27 3.01
N THR A 104 11.24 16.65 2.07
CA THR A 104 10.56 17.96 2.06
C THR A 104 9.22 17.94 2.79
N MET A 105 8.75 16.77 3.20
CA MET A 105 7.43 16.54 3.80
C MET A 105 6.29 17.06 2.92
N GLU A 106 6.35 16.74 1.63
CA GLU A 106 5.37 17.16 0.64
C GLU A 106 4.86 15.97 -0.19
N VAL A 107 3.61 16.07 -0.62
CA VAL A 107 3.04 15.29 -1.72
C VAL A 107 2.78 16.24 -2.87
N ARG A 108 3.26 15.88 -4.04
CA ARG A 108 3.06 16.62 -5.29
C ARG A 108 2.21 15.83 -6.26
N SER A 109 1.18 16.47 -6.79
CA SER A 109 0.33 15.92 -7.84
C SER A 109 0.57 16.61 -9.17
N GLU A 110 0.65 15.81 -10.23
CA GLU A 110 0.74 16.24 -11.62
C GLU A 110 -0.34 15.54 -12.46
N GLY A 111 -0.67 16.13 -13.59
CA GLY A 111 -1.68 15.62 -14.51
C GLY A 111 -2.98 16.40 -14.45
N ILE A 112 -4.12 15.71 -14.33
CA ILE A 112 -5.44 16.34 -14.37
C ILE A 112 -5.66 17.31 -13.18
N ASN A 113 -5.22 16.93 -11.98
CA ASN A 113 -5.24 17.78 -10.80
C ASN A 113 -3.80 18.08 -10.37
N LYS A 114 -3.44 19.38 -10.38
CA LYS A 114 -2.09 19.84 -10.00
C LYS A 114 -2.15 20.56 -8.68
N TRP A 115 -1.43 20.02 -7.69
CA TRP A 115 -1.33 20.61 -6.37
C TRP A 115 -0.06 20.12 -5.64
N VAL A 116 0.30 20.83 -4.59
CA VAL A 116 1.33 20.42 -3.62
C VAL A 116 0.71 20.56 -2.24
N ALA A 117 0.87 19.55 -1.40
CA ALA A 117 0.35 19.53 -0.04
C ALA A 117 1.40 19.01 0.94
N SER A 118 1.40 19.55 2.18
CA SER A 118 2.27 19.08 3.26
C SER A 118 1.77 17.76 3.85
N LEU A 119 2.69 16.84 4.16
CA LEU A 119 2.43 15.58 4.84
C LEU A 119 2.16 15.72 6.35
N LYS A 120 2.47 16.88 6.96
CA LYS A 120 2.18 17.21 8.38
C LYS A 120 2.64 16.15 9.38
N ASP A 121 3.81 15.58 9.20
CA ASP A 121 4.38 14.52 10.05
C ASP A 121 3.58 13.19 10.08
N ASP A 122 2.50 13.06 9.31
CA ASP A 122 1.67 11.86 9.23
C ASP A 122 2.04 11.01 8.00
N LEU A 123 1.96 9.69 8.16
CA LEU A 123 1.98 8.79 7.02
C LEU A 123 0.66 8.92 6.24
N VAL A 124 0.79 9.17 4.95
CA VAL A 124 -0.33 9.29 4.03
C VAL A 124 -0.24 8.20 2.98
N TYR A 125 -1.33 7.50 2.78
CA TYR A 125 -1.43 6.37 1.87
C TYR A 125 -2.16 6.76 0.58
N ASP A 126 -1.79 6.12 -0.52
CA ASP A 126 -2.58 6.18 -1.74
C ASP A 126 -3.74 5.15 -1.70
N PRO A 127 -4.73 5.25 -2.62
CA PRO A 127 -5.88 4.35 -2.64
C PRO A 127 -5.58 2.86 -2.86
N LEU A 128 -4.38 2.50 -3.34
CA LEU A 128 -3.99 1.11 -3.49
C LEU A 128 -3.22 0.58 -2.27
N ASN A 129 -2.15 1.27 -1.85
CA ASN A 129 -1.27 0.77 -0.80
C ASN A 129 -1.92 0.83 0.60
N VAL A 130 -2.91 1.69 0.81
CA VAL A 130 -3.71 1.72 2.04
C VAL A 130 -4.28 0.36 2.41
N GLN A 131 -4.58 -0.48 1.42
CA GLN A 131 -5.11 -1.82 1.66
C GLN A 131 -4.09 -2.75 2.30
N ILE A 132 -2.80 -2.54 2.04
CA ILE A 132 -1.72 -3.28 2.73
C ILE A 132 -1.69 -2.86 4.19
N MET A 133 -1.79 -1.56 4.47
CA MET A 133 -1.81 -1.06 5.85
C MET A 133 -3.03 -1.54 6.64
N ILE A 134 -4.22 -1.50 6.04
CA ILE A 134 -5.44 -2.05 6.66
C ILE A 134 -5.25 -3.54 7.00
N ARG A 135 -4.76 -4.34 6.04
CA ARG A 135 -4.51 -5.78 6.27
C ARG A 135 -3.48 -6.03 7.36
N THR A 136 -2.43 -5.21 7.42
CA THR A 136 -1.39 -5.29 8.45
C THR A 136 -1.98 -5.00 9.82
N ASN A 137 -2.76 -3.94 9.98
CA ASN A 137 -3.42 -3.58 11.23
C ASN A 137 -4.37 -4.68 11.71
N VAL A 138 -5.22 -5.18 10.82
CA VAL A 138 -6.14 -6.27 11.14
C VAL A 138 -5.39 -7.55 11.53
N LYS A 139 -4.32 -7.90 10.84
CA LYS A 139 -3.48 -9.07 11.16
C LYS A 139 -2.81 -8.93 12.53
N HIS A 140 -2.44 -7.73 12.94
CA HIS A 140 -1.93 -7.45 14.28
C HIS A 140 -3.02 -7.36 15.35
N GLY A 141 -4.28 -7.61 15.00
CA GLY A 141 -5.40 -7.61 15.93
C GLY A 141 -5.90 -6.23 16.34
N LEU A 142 -5.48 -5.17 15.64
CA LEU A 142 -5.99 -3.84 15.87
C LEU A 142 -7.44 -3.76 15.42
N LYS A 143 -8.34 -3.42 16.34
CA LYS A 143 -9.77 -3.24 16.05
C LYS A 143 -10.09 -1.79 15.71
N ASN A 144 -9.41 -0.86 16.37
CA ASN A 144 -9.63 0.57 16.18
C ASN A 144 -8.33 1.20 15.70
N PHE A 145 -8.35 1.82 14.54
CA PHE A 145 -7.20 2.55 14.01
C PHE A 145 -7.64 3.65 13.04
N LYS A 146 -6.78 4.65 12.89
CA LYS A 146 -6.98 5.78 11.99
C LYS A 146 -5.99 5.69 10.83
N ILE A 147 -6.46 6.01 9.65
CA ILE A 147 -5.64 6.00 8.42
C ILE A 147 -5.88 7.31 7.67
N ASN A 148 -4.79 7.93 7.20
CA ASN A 148 -4.84 9.10 6.35
C ASN A 148 -4.65 8.67 4.89
N ILE A 149 -5.61 8.98 4.05
CA ILE A 149 -5.55 8.70 2.60
C ILE A 149 -5.45 10.03 1.86
N VAL A 150 -4.58 10.09 0.86
CA VAL A 150 -4.41 11.29 0.03
C VAL A 150 -5.72 11.68 -0.65
N ASP A 151 -6.04 12.96 -0.61
CA ASP A 151 -7.13 13.53 -1.41
C ASP A 151 -6.61 13.82 -2.83
N MET A 152 -7.11 13.05 -3.78
CA MET A 152 -6.65 13.12 -5.17
C MET A 152 -7.10 14.38 -5.91
N GLU A 153 -8.14 15.05 -5.45
CA GLU A 153 -8.74 16.20 -6.11
C GLU A 153 -8.22 17.51 -5.54
N GLU A 154 -8.33 17.65 -4.23
CA GLU A 154 -8.04 18.92 -3.52
C GLU A 154 -6.62 18.98 -2.96
N GLY A 155 -5.93 17.84 -2.85
CA GLY A 155 -4.66 17.73 -2.17
C GLY A 155 -4.80 17.57 -0.66
N GLY A 156 -3.66 17.25 -0.01
CA GLY A 156 -3.65 16.91 1.42
C GLY A 156 -4.15 15.50 1.68
N SER A 157 -4.75 15.28 2.85
CA SER A 157 -5.23 13.94 3.24
C SER A 157 -6.57 14.00 3.96
N LYS A 158 -7.36 12.95 3.80
CA LYS A 158 -8.58 12.67 4.56
C LYS A 158 -8.33 11.53 5.52
N SER A 159 -8.78 11.71 6.77
CA SER A 159 -8.66 10.70 7.82
C SER A 159 -9.90 9.82 7.88
N TYR A 160 -9.67 8.51 7.99
CA TYR A 160 -10.71 7.49 8.12
C TYR A 160 -10.48 6.69 9.39
N GLU A 161 -11.53 6.51 10.17
CA GLU A 161 -11.52 5.69 11.39
C GLU A 161 -12.15 4.33 11.09
N PHE A 162 -11.48 3.28 11.53
CA PHE A 162 -11.92 1.89 11.43
C PHE A 162 -12.21 1.37 12.84
N ASN A 163 -13.42 0.81 13.05
CA ASN A 163 -13.91 0.29 14.32
C ASN A 163 -14.39 -1.15 14.16
#